data_3a7d1a846c65406ce5436a30594facf9
#
_entry.id   3a7d1a846c65406ce5436a30594facf9
#
_cell.length_a   1.000
_cell.length_b   1.000
_cell.length_c   1.000
_cell.angle_alpha   90.00
_cell.angle_beta   90.00
_cell.angle_gamma   90.00
#
_symmetry.space_group_name_H-M   'P 1'
#
loop_
_entity.id
_entity.type
_entity.pdbx_description
1 polymer ?
#
loop_
_entity_poly.entity_id
_entity_poly.type
_entity_poly.pdbx_seq_one_letter_code
_entity_poly.pdbx_strand_id
1 'polypeptide(L)'
;NNIPESIFERMNRNLHRTESHPLGIIKAAIQEYFEGRHPGEFRFFDDLRPIVKTEANFDELLIPEDHVSRSPNDTYYVGEGSVLRCHTSAHQAELLRGGHAAFTCTGDVYRRDTIDATHYPVFHQMEGVRVFEEDDWGGEGDGTPHAEAELRSTLEGLAKHLFGDVECRWVDAYFPFTEPSIELEIFYRGEWLEVLGCGVMRQEILEGNLPAGAAGKRRRAWAFGLGLERLAMVLFSIPDIRLFWSGDERFLSQFRAGDLSTQFQPYSKFPPCNKDMAFWLSD
;
A
#
# COMPACT_ATOMS: atom_id res chain seq x y z
N ASN A 1 -4.21 -17.47 19.98
CA ASN A 1 -3.63 -16.75 18.86
C ASN A 1 -2.59 -17.63 18.17
N ASN A 2 -2.26 -17.32 16.94
CA ASN A 2 -1.26 -18.02 16.14
C ASN A 2 -0.10 -17.09 15.72
N ILE A 3 0.13 -16.02 16.45
CA ILE A 3 1.10 -14.96 16.13
C ILE A 3 2.44 -15.28 16.79
N PRO A 4 3.54 -15.49 16.03
CA PRO A 4 4.88 -15.65 16.58
C PRO A 4 5.39 -14.38 17.26
N GLU A 5 6.29 -14.52 18.24
CA GLU A 5 6.92 -13.39 18.93
C GLU A 5 7.62 -12.43 17.97
N SER A 6 8.28 -12.97 16.96
CA SER A 6 8.95 -12.18 15.93
C SER A 6 8.02 -11.24 15.14
N ILE A 7 6.73 -11.53 15.09
CA ILE A 7 5.72 -10.64 14.49
C ILE A 7 5.29 -9.56 15.47
N PHE A 8 5.10 -9.92 16.75
CA PHE A 8 4.81 -8.93 17.80
C PHE A 8 5.89 -7.84 17.91
N GLU A 9 7.16 -8.22 17.81
CA GLU A 9 8.30 -7.26 17.83
C GLU A 9 8.29 -6.25 16.68
N ARG A 10 7.59 -6.56 15.58
CA ARG A 10 7.47 -5.70 14.40
C ARG A 10 6.23 -4.83 14.41
N MET A 11 5.24 -5.18 15.22
CA MET A 11 4.04 -4.36 15.36
C MET A 11 4.39 -2.97 15.90
N ASN A 12 3.69 -1.96 15.39
CA ASN A 12 3.88 -0.56 15.78
C ASN A 12 5.28 0.03 15.49
N ARG A 13 6.10 -0.59 14.68
CA ARG A 13 7.37 0.00 14.22
C ARG A 13 7.13 1.22 13.31
N ASN A 14 6.00 1.26 12.64
CA ASN A 14 5.53 2.42 11.86
C ASN A 14 6.58 2.97 10.88
N LEU A 15 7.29 2.08 10.17
CA LEU A 15 8.38 2.45 9.25
C LEU A 15 7.91 3.45 8.18
N HIS A 16 6.66 3.34 7.75
CA HIS A 16 6.01 4.26 6.80
C HIS A 16 5.80 5.68 7.35
N ARG A 17 5.98 5.89 8.66
CA ARG A 17 5.87 7.22 9.32
C ARG A 17 7.23 7.84 9.61
N THR A 18 8.32 7.16 9.29
CA THR A 18 9.67 7.68 9.42
C THR A 18 10.05 8.39 8.12
N GLU A 19 10.21 9.70 8.16
CA GLU A 19 10.38 10.56 6.97
C GLU A 19 11.60 10.19 6.11
N SER A 20 12.71 9.77 6.74
CA SER A 20 13.93 9.37 6.04
C SER A 20 13.97 7.87 5.70
N HIS A 21 12.98 7.08 6.11
CA HIS A 21 12.90 5.68 5.73
C HIS A 21 12.35 5.54 4.30
N PRO A 22 12.83 4.61 3.47
CA PRO A 22 12.34 4.45 2.08
C PRO A 22 10.82 4.38 1.97
N LEU A 23 10.14 3.69 2.88
CA LEU A 23 8.68 3.58 2.90
C LEU A 23 8.00 4.91 3.23
N GLY A 24 8.59 5.69 4.15
CA GLY A 24 8.10 7.03 4.48
C GLY A 24 8.27 8.01 3.32
N ILE A 25 9.38 7.91 2.60
CA ILE A 25 9.67 8.73 1.41
C ILE A 25 8.62 8.47 0.32
N ILE A 26 8.37 7.21 -0.02
CA ILE A 26 7.35 6.85 -1.04
C ILE A 26 5.95 7.27 -0.59
N LYS A 27 5.59 6.98 0.67
CA LYS A 27 4.29 7.41 1.20
C LYS A 27 4.09 8.91 1.04
N ALA A 28 5.08 9.71 1.44
CA ALA A 28 5.01 11.17 1.35
C ALA A 28 4.86 11.64 -0.10
N ALA A 29 5.61 11.06 -1.05
CA ALA A 29 5.51 11.38 -2.47
C ALA A 29 4.12 11.05 -3.05
N ILE A 30 3.53 9.93 -2.65
CA ILE A 30 2.16 9.58 -3.07
C ILE A 30 1.15 10.57 -2.50
N GLN A 31 1.26 10.94 -1.22
CA GLN A 31 0.38 11.93 -0.58
C GLN A 31 0.51 13.30 -1.24
N GLU A 32 1.73 13.74 -1.56
CA GLU A 32 1.99 14.97 -2.29
C GLU A 32 1.32 14.97 -3.66
N TYR A 33 1.40 13.86 -4.39
CA TYR A 33 0.72 13.71 -5.68
C TYR A 33 -0.81 13.88 -5.55
N PHE A 34 -1.43 13.20 -4.57
CA PHE A 34 -2.87 13.30 -4.36
C PHE A 34 -3.30 14.70 -3.93
N GLU A 35 -2.54 15.34 -3.05
CA GLU A 35 -2.81 16.72 -2.63
C GLU A 35 -2.67 17.71 -3.79
N GLY A 36 -1.66 17.50 -4.67
CA GLY A 36 -1.46 18.36 -5.84
C GLY A 36 -2.54 18.17 -6.92
N ARG A 37 -3.05 16.93 -7.08
CA ARG A 37 -4.09 16.62 -8.07
C ARG A 37 -5.50 16.97 -7.59
N HIS A 38 -5.77 16.79 -6.31
CA HIS A 38 -7.07 16.97 -5.65
C HIS A 38 -6.93 17.80 -4.37
N PRO A 39 -6.62 19.10 -4.48
CA PRO A 39 -6.26 19.92 -3.32
C PRO A 39 -7.35 19.96 -2.25
N GLY A 40 -7.01 19.51 -1.05
CA GLY A 40 -7.90 19.51 0.11
C GLY A 40 -9.03 18.48 0.09
N GLU A 41 -9.12 17.63 -0.92
CA GLU A 41 -10.18 16.59 -1.01
C GLU A 41 -9.83 15.34 -0.21
N PHE A 42 -8.57 14.89 -0.29
CA PHE A 42 -8.14 13.64 0.31
C PHE A 42 -7.81 13.78 1.79
N ARG A 43 -8.23 12.79 2.58
CA ARG A 43 -7.77 12.57 3.95
C ARG A 43 -6.74 11.44 3.97
N PHE A 44 -5.65 11.63 4.73
CA PHE A 44 -4.55 10.68 4.83
C PHE A 44 -4.54 10.03 6.21
N PHE A 45 -4.81 8.72 6.26
CA PHE A 45 -4.80 7.91 7.49
C PHE A 45 -3.58 7.01 7.50
N ASP A 46 -2.70 7.16 8.48
CA ASP A 46 -1.48 6.36 8.59
C ASP A 46 -1.18 5.85 10.02
N ASP A 47 -2.17 5.94 10.90
CA ASP A 47 -2.06 5.58 12.32
C ASP A 47 -3.15 4.62 12.82
N LEU A 48 -3.92 4.05 11.89
CA LEU A 48 -4.98 3.10 12.24
C LEU A 48 -4.39 1.79 12.80
N ARG A 49 -5.03 1.26 13.83
CA ARG A 49 -4.57 0.06 14.52
C ARG A 49 -4.60 -1.16 13.60
N PRO A 50 -3.56 -2.01 13.63
CA PRO A 50 -3.49 -3.19 12.76
C PRO A 50 -4.34 -4.36 13.22
N ILE A 51 -4.88 -4.34 14.44
CA ILE A 51 -5.82 -5.36 14.93
C ILE A 51 -7.23 -4.95 14.53
N VAL A 52 -7.84 -5.76 13.69
CA VAL A 52 -9.18 -5.52 13.15
C VAL A 52 -10.10 -6.70 13.40
N LYS A 53 -11.41 -6.48 13.24
CA LYS A 53 -12.41 -7.55 13.25
C LYS A 53 -12.25 -8.45 12.02
N THR A 54 -12.56 -9.73 12.17
CA THR A 54 -12.64 -10.66 11.02
C THR A 54 -13.66 -10.19 9.98
N GLU A 55 -14.79 -9.61 10.42
CA GLU A 55 -15.78 -8.98 9.54
C GLU A 55 -15.17 -7.92 8.65
N ALA A 56 -14.43 -6.97 9.23
CA ALA A 56 -13.80 -5.86 8.50
C ALA A 56 -12.69 -6.35 7.54
N ASN A 57 -11.97 -7.40 7.91
CA ASN A 57 -10.88 -7.95 7.10
C ASN A 57 -11.38 -8.82 5.94
N PHE A 58 -12.60 -9.38 6.03
CA PHE A 58 -13.11 -10.36 5.08
C PHE A 58 -14.53 -10.08 4.60
N ASP A 59 -15.51 -10.05 5.50
CA ASP A 59 -16.94 -10.06 5.15
C ASP A 59 -17.38 -8.76 4.50
N GLU A 60 -16.96 -7.62 5.06
CA GLU A 60 -17.24 -6.28 4.52
C GLU A 60 -16.57 -6.04 3.16
N LEU A 61 -15.63 -6.90 2.76
CA LEU A 61 -14.94 -6.89 1.46
C LEU A 61 -15.43 -8.00 0.53
N LEU A 62 -16.53 -8.67 0.86
CA LEU A 62 -17.12 -9.74 0.07
C LEU A 62 -16.15 -10.91 -0.22
N ILE A 63 -15.16 -11.11 0.65
CA ILE A 63 -14.24 -12.25 0.54
C ILE A 63 -15.01 -13.52 0.94
N PRO A 64 -15.09 -14.54 0.07
CA PRO A 64 -15.85 -15.76 0.35
C PRO A 64 -15.41 -16.47 1.64
N GLU A 65 -16.34 -17.20 2.29
CA GLU A 65 -16.05 -17.92 3.54
C GLU A 65 -14.97 -19.00 3.37
N ASP A 66 -14.92 -19.64 2.20
CA ASP A 66 -13.95 -20.66 1.83
C ASP A 66 -12.65 -20.14 1.22
N HIS A 67 -12.48 -18.79 1.15
CA HIS A 67 -11.29 -18.20 0.57
C HIS A 67 -10.04 -18.53 1.40
N VAL A 68 -8.96 -18.91 0.71
CA VAL A 68 -7.67 -19.34 1.34
C VAL A 68 -7.12 -18.32 2.34
N SER A 69 -7.27 -17.03 2.09
CA SER A 69 -6.81 -15.97 3.00
C SER A 69 -7.45 -16.00 4.39
N ARG A 70 -8.59 -16.70 4.56
CA ARG A 70 -9.22 -16.88 5.88
C ARG A 70 -8.58 -18.00 6.69
N SER A 71 -7.73 -18.81 6.05
CA SER A 71 -7.04 -19.91 6.74
C SER A 71 -6.09 -19.39 7.82
N PRO A 72 -6.01 -20.04 9.00
CA PRO A 72 -4.97 -19.76 9.98
C PRO A 72 -3.54 -20.02 9.46
N ASN A 73 -3.39 -20.64 8.29
CA ASN A 73 -2.09 -20.81 7.63
C ASN A 73 -1.65 -19.54 6.88
N ASP A 74 -2.59 -18.67 6.52
CA ASP A 74 -2.33 -17.44 5.75
C ASP A 74 -2.52 -16.18 6.59
N THR A 75 -3.37 -16.24 7.62
CA THR A 75 -3.76 -15.09 8.46
C THR A 75 -3.34 -15.28 9.93
N TYR A 76 -2.92 -14.19 10.55
CA TYR A 76 -2.63 -14.13 11.97
C TYR A 76 -3.88 -13.76 12.79
N TYR A 77 -4.41 -14.73 13.54
CA TYR A 77 -5.54 -14.55 14.44
C TYR A 77 -5.05 -14.14 15.84
N VAL A 78 -5.53 -12.99 16.32
CA VAL A 78 -5.21 -12.45 17.66
C VAL A 78 -6.01 -13.17 18.73
N GLY A 79 -7.26 -13.47 18.42
CA GLY A 79 -8.22 -14.12 19.28
C GLY A 79 -9.52 -14.39 18.54
N GLU A 80 -10.57 -14.67 19.27
CA GLU A 80 -11.89 -14.92 18.67
C GLU A 80 -12.41 -13.64 18.00
N GLY A 81 -12.71 -13.72 16.70
CA GLY A 81 -13.27 -12.61 15.91
C GLY A 81 -12.30 -11.45 15.62
N SER A 82 -10.97 -11.63 15.80
CA SER A 82 -9.99 -10.58 15.54
C SER A 82 -8.72 -11.12 14.87
N VAL A 83 -8.18 -10.36 13.93
CA VAL A 83 -6.97 -10.69 13.16
C VAL A 83 -6.00 -9.50 13.11
N LEU A 84 -4.75 -9.75 12.79
CA LEU A 84 -3.89 -8.74 12.22
C LEU A 84 -4.33 -8.53 10.76
N ARG A 85 -4.57 -7.29 10.36
CA ARG A 85 -5.09 -6.97 9.01
C ARG A 85 -4.17 -7.54 7.92
N CYS A 86 -4.77 -8.24 6.95
CA CYS A 86 -4.07 -8.80 5.81
C CYS A 86 -3.82 -7.78 4.69
N HIS A 87 -4.56 -6.67 4.74
CA HIS A 87 -4.54 -5.56 3.80
C HIS A 87 -5.15 -4.31 4.46
N THR A 88 -4.84 -3.14 3.91
CA THR A 88 -5.39 -1.88 4.43
C THR A 88 -6.86 -1.68 4.09
N SER A 89 -7.42 -2.43 3.13
CA SER A 89 -8.85 -2.41 2.77
C SER A 89 -9.78 -2.81 3.94
N ALA A 90 -9.25 -3.45 4.98
CA ALA A 90 -9.99 -3.72 6.22
C ALA A 90 -10.53 -2.45 6.91
N HIS A 91 -10.04 -1.27 6.52
CA HIS A 91 -10.48 0.03 7.05
C HIS A 91 -11.47 0.77 6.13
N GLN A 92 -11.72 0.27 4.92
CA GLN A 92 -12.62 0.94 3.96
C GLN A 92 -13.99 1.24 4.55
N ALA A 93 -14.63 0.21 5.10
CA ALA A 93 -16.00 0.31 5.61
C ALA A 93 -16.11 1.30 6.78
N GLU A 94 -15.18 1.26 7.74
CA GLU A 94 -15.20 2.21 8.86
C GLU A 94 -14.96 3.65 8.42
N LEU A 95 -14.07 3.90 7.46
CA LEU A 95 -13.79 5.23 6.94
C LEU A 95 -14.96 5.77 6.12
N LEU A 96 -15.60 4.94 5.30
CA LEU A 96 -16.83 5.31 4.58
C LEU A 96 -17.97 5.63 5.55
N ARG A 97 -18.19 4.82 6.58
CA ARG A 97 -19.16 5.09 7.66
C ARG A 97 -18.84 6.37 8.42
N GLY A 98 -17.57 6.70 8.55
CA GLY A 98 -17.09 7.98 9.09
C GLY A 98 -17.35 9.20 8.20
N GLY A 99 -17.93 9.01 7.00
CA GLY A 99 -18.25 10.08 6.05
C GLY A 99 -17.08 10.54 5.19
N HIS A 100 -16.00 9.76 5.12
CA HIS A 100 -14.84 10.10 4.28
C HIS A 100 -15.08 9.64 2.84
N ALA A 101 -15.26 10.60 1.92
CA ALA A 101 -15.52 10.34 0.51
C ALA A 101 -14.23 10.19 -0.34
N ALA A 102 -13.10 10.75 0.12
CA ALA A 102 -11.80 10.62 -0.54
C ALA A 102 -10.71 10.48 0.52
N PHE A 103 -9.99 9.37 0.48
CA PHE A 103 -8.95 9.09 1.47
C PHE A 103 -7.89 8.13 0.96
N THR A 104 -6.71 8.16 1.60
CA THR A 104 -5.76 7.04 1.59
C THR A 104 -5.61 6.47 3.00
N CYS A 105 -5.44 5.17 3.09
CA CYS A 105 -5.12 4.45 4.32
C CYS A 105 -3.80 3.73 4.14
N THR A 106 -2.80 4.04 4.97
CA THR A 106 -1.47 3.44 4.91
C THR A 106 -1.14 2.75 6.23
N GLY A 107 -0.56 1.57 6.14
CA GLY A 107 -0.09 0.88 7.35
C GLY A 107 0.52 -0.48 7.07
N ASP A 108 1.08 -1.04 8.14
CA ASP A 108 1.58 -2.40 8.17
C ASP A 108 0.46 -3.42 7.97
N VAL A 109 0.73 -4.45 7.20
CA VAL A 109 -0.16 -5.58 6.93
C VAL A 109 0.58 -6.89 7.20
N TYR A 110 -0.17 -7.97 7.45
CA TYR A 110 0.36 -9.19 8.03
C TYR A 110 -0.18 -10.40 7.29
N ARG A 111 0.75 -11.18 6.69
CA ARG A 111 0.42 -12.43 5.99
C ARG A 111 1.42 -13.49 6.37
N ARG A 112 0.99 -14.74 6.47
CA ARG A 112 1.87 -15.86 6.81
C ARG A 112 2.62 -16.36 5.59
N ASP A 113 3.38 -15.47 4.97
CA ASP A 113 4.21 -15.76 3.81
C ASP A 113 5.56 -16.39 4.20
N THR A 114 6.17 -17.07 3.24
CA THR A 114 7.58 -17.49 3.35
C THR A 114 8.49 -16.27 3.32
N ILE A 115 9.63 -16.36 4.02
CA ILE A 115 10.61 -15.27 4.06
C ILE A 115 11.67 -15.51 2.99
N ASP A 116 11.71 -14.62 1.99
CA ASP A 116 12.74 -14.57 0.96
C ASP A 116 13.17 -13.13 0.64
N ALA A 117 13.80 -12.89 -0.50
CA ALA A 117 14.24 -11.55 -0.90
C ALA A 117 13.07 -10.61 -1.24
N THR A 118 11.92 -11.14 -1.60
CA THR A 118 10.74 -10.40 -2.09
C THR A 118 9.50 -10.55 -1.22
N HIS A 119 9.49 -11.53 -0.31
CA HIS A 119 8.39 -11.82 0.60
C HIS A 119 8.80 -11.70 2.06
N TYR A 120 7.95 -11.07 2.82
CA TYR A 120 8.11 -10.92 4.27
C TYR A 120 6.74 -10.89 4.94
N PRO A 121 6.57 -11.55 6.10
CA PRO A 121 5.25 -11.68 6.74
C PRO A 121 4.66 -10.37 7.27
N VAL A 122 5.44 -9.32 7.35
CA VAL A 122 4.99 -7.96 7.68
C VAL A 122 5.51 -7.00 6.63
N PHE A 123 4.61 -6.32 5.94
CA PHE A 123 4.95 -5.30 4.94
C PHE A 123 3.93 -4.16 5.01
N HIS A 124 4.05 -3.15 4.15
CA HIS A 124 3.21 -1.97 4.22
C HIS A 124 2.40 -1.81 2.93
N GLN A 125 1.13 -1.51 3.09
CA GLN A 125 0.24 -1.17 1.99
C GLN A 125 -0.29 0.25 2.14
N MET A 126 -0.56 0.86 1.01
CA MET A 126 -1.42 2.02 0.90
C MET A 126 -2.60 1.67 0.04
N GLU A 127 -3.76 2.06 0.50
CA GLU A 127 -5.01 2.00 -0.22
C GLU A 127 -5.53 3.41 -0.44
N GLY A 128 -6.22 3.63 -1.54
CA GLY A 128 -6.96 4.86 -1.79
C GLY A 128 -8.37 4.55 -2.25
N VAL A 129 -9.31 5.40 -1.81
CA VAL A 129 -10.72 5.35 -2.19
C VAL A 129 -11.18 6.76 -2.55
N ARG A 130 -11.99 6.87 -3.60
CA ARG A 130 -12.71 8.10 -3.93
C ARG A 130 -14.13 7.79 -4.34
N VAL A 131 -15.08 8.46 -3.68
CA VAL A 131 -16.52 8.36 -3.93
C VAL A 131 -16.96 9.52 -4.82
N PHE A 132 -17.81 9.24 -5.78
CA PHE A 132 -18.46 10.19 -6.68
C PHE A 132 -19.97 10.19 -6.45
N GLU A 133 -20.58 11.34 -6.57
CA GLU A 133 -22.02 11.50 -6.60
C GLU A 133 -22.55 11.64 -8.05
N GLU A 134 -23.83 11.43 -8.26
CA GLU A 134 -24.49 11.46 -9.57
C GLU A 134 -24.18 12.73 -10.37
N ASP A 135 -24.01 13.86 -9.69
CA ASP A 135 -23.69 15.14 -10.30
C ASP A 135 -22.29 15.14 -10.97
N ASP A 136 -21.36 14.30 -10.50
CA ASP A 136 -20.00 14.23 -11.04
C ASP A 136 -19.94 13.63 -12.46
N TRP A 137 -20.93 12.80 -12.83
CA TRP A 137 -21.00 12.20 -14.19
C TRP A 137 -22.22 12.64 -14.99
N GLY A 138 -22.93 13.71 -14.52
CA GLY A 138 -24.08 14.29 -15.22
C GLY A 138 -25.35 13.45 -15.18
N GLY A 139 -25.42 12.42 -14.33
CA GLY A 139 -26.62 11.61 -14.11
C GLY A 139 -26.93 10.57 -15.19
N GLU A 140 -26.15 10.48 -16.25
CA GLU A 140 -26.37 9.49 -17.31
C GLU A 140 -25.70 8.15 -16.96
N GLY A 141 -26.41 7.04 -17.17
CA GLY A 141 -25.92 5.71 -16.85
C GLY A 141 -25.75 5.47 -15.33
N ASP A 142 -24.86 4.55 -14.98
CA ASP A 142 -24.65 4.14 -13.59
C ASP A 142 -23.37 4.74 -12.94
N GLY A 143 -22.61 5.56 -13.68
CA GLY A 143 -21.39 6.23 -13.21
C GLY A 143 -20.12 5.36 -13.23
N THR A 144 -20.22 4.05 -13.53
CA THR A 144 -19.05 3.15 -13.60
C THR A 144 -18.01 3.62 -14.62
N PRO A 145 -18.34 4.02 -15.86
CA PRO A 145 -17.35 4.51 -16.80
C PRO A 145 -16.63 5.78 -16.34
N HIS A 146 -17.33 6.67 -15.62
CA HIS A 146 -16.73 7.88 -15.05
C HIS A 146 -15.70 7.52 -13.97
N ALA A 147 -16.10 6.67 -13.00
CA ALA A 147 -15.21 6.24 -11.93
C ALA A 147 -13.98 5.51 -12.48
N GLU A 148 -14.14 4.63 -13.47
CA GLU A 148 -13.03 3.93 -14.11
C GLU A 148 -12.09 4.88 -14.86
N ALA A 149 -12.62 5.81 -15.64
CA ALA A 149 -11.81 6.77 -16.41
C ALA A 149 -10.98 7.67 -15.47
N GLU A 150 -11.59 8.14 -14.39
CA GLU A 150 -10.92 8.96 -13.38
C GLU A 150 -9.86 8.16 -12.62
N LEU A 151 -10.14 6.90 -12.26
CA LEU A 151 -9.19 5.98 -11.65
C LEU A 151 -7.95 5.80 -12.54
N ARG A 152 -8.15 5.44 -13.82
CA ARG A 152 -7.05 5.23 -14.77
C ARG A 152 -6.19 6.49 -14.92
N SER A 153 -6.81 7.64 -15.12
CA SER A 153 -6.10 8.93 -15.23
C SER A 153 -5.30 9.27 -13.96
N THR A 154 -5.87 9.03 -12.79
CA THR A 154 -5.22 9.30 -11.51
C THR A 154 -4.02 8.37 -11.30
N LEU A 155 -4.16 7.08 -11.56
CA LEU A 155 -3.11 6.11 -11.28
C LEU A 155 -1.98 6.12 -12.33
N GLU A 156 -2.27 6.40 -13.59
CA GLU A 156 -1.22 6.66 -14.59
C GLU A 156 -0.40 7.92 -14.24
N GLY A 157 -1.08 8.97 -13.76
CA GLY A 157 -0.41 10.17 -13.27
C GLY A 157 0.47 9.89 -12.04
N LEU A 158 0.01 9.04 -11.11
CA LEU A 158 0.80 8.60 -9.97
C LEU A 158 2.04 7.81 -10.40
N ALA A 159 1.88 6.87 -11.34
CA ALA A 159 3.01 6.11 -11.87
C ALA A 159 4.07 7.02 -12.49
N LYS A 160 3.64 8.00 -13.29
CA LYS A 160 4.55 9.01 -13.87
C LYS A 160 5.19 9.92 -12.83
N HIS A 161 4.48 10.26 -11.76
CA HIS A 161 5.03 11.06 -10.67
C HIS A 161 6.17 10.32 -9.94
N LEU A 162 6.03 9.00 -9.72
CA LEU A 162 7.02 8.20 -9.01
C LEU A 162 8.18 7.75 -9.90
N PHE A 163 7.91 7.35 -11.14
CA PHE A 163 8.87 6.67 -12.02
C PHE A 163 9.32 7.50 -13.23
N GLY A 164 8.77 8.72 -13.40
CA GLY A 164 9.03 9.55 -14.56
C GLY A 164 8.17 9.16 -15.76
N ASP A 165 8.64 9.49 -16.97
CA ASP A 165 7.90 9.18 -18.21
C ASP A 165 8.03 7.69 -18.54
N VAL A 166 7.12 6.88 -18.00
CA VAL A 166 7.04 5.42 -18.18
C VAL A 166 5.84 5.04 -19.05
N GLU A 167 6.00 3.99 -19.84
CA GLU A 167 4.89 3.36 -20.54
C GLU A 167 4.03 2.59 -19.54
N CYS A 168 2.70 2.78 -19.61
CA CYS A 168 1.73 2.13 -18.75
C CYS A 168 0.86 1.16 -19.57
N ARG A 169 0.47 0.05 -18.98
CA ARG A 169 -0.59 -0.81 -19.50
C ARG A 169 -1.53 -1.28 -18.41
N TRP A 170 -2.75 -1.59 -18.79
CA TRP A 170 -3.77 -2.11 -17.92
C TRP A 170 -4.01 -3.58 -18.21
N VAL A 171 -4.07 -4.37 -17.16
CA VAL A 171 -4.27 -5.82 -17.22
C VAL A 171 -5.53 -6.16 -16.44
N ASP A 172 -6.38 -7.03 -17.01
CA ASP A 172 -7.57 -7.50 -16.31
C ASP A 172 -7.17 -8.32 -15.07
N ALA A 173 -7.86 -8.08 -13.98
CA ALA A 173 -7.64 -8.74 -12.70
C ALA A 173 -8.96 -9.15 -12.05
N TYR A 174 -8.89 -9.82 -10.93
CA TYR A 174 -10.06 -10.15 -10.13
C TYR A 174 -9.80 -9.86 -8.65
N PHE A 175 -10.64 -9.00 -8.07
CA PHE A 175 -10.71 -8.80 -6.64
C PHE A 175 -12.18 -8.89 -6.19
N PRO A 176 -12.48 -9.55 -5.04
CA PRO A 176 -13.87 -9.74 -4.59
C PRO A 176 -14.63 -8.43 -4.38
N PHE A 177 -13.94 -7.33 -4.08
CA PHE A 177 -14.50 -6.03 -3.68
C PHE A 177 -14.56 -5.00 -4.79
N THR A 178 -14.12 -5.30 -6.02
CA THR A 178 -14.19 -4.39 -7.18
C THR A 178 -14.76 -5.07 -8.42
N GLU A 179 -15.42 -4.28 -9.29
CA GLU A 179 -15.94 -4.69 -10.61
C GLU A 179 -16.13 -3.45 -11.50
N PRO A 180 -15.37 -3.25 -12.58
CA PRO A 180 -14.26 -4.09 -13.02
C PRO A 180 -13.04 -4.01 -12.08
N SER A 181 -12.22 -5.06 -12.13
CA SER A 181 -10.93 -5.13 -11.43
C SER A 181 -9.80 -5.13 -12.46
N ILE A 182 -8.79 -4.32 -12.25
CA ILE A 182 -7.64 -4.16 -13.14
C ILE A 182 -6.36 -3.95 -12.34
N GLU A 183 -5.24 -4.22 -12.99
CA GLU A 183 -3.90 -3.93 -12.49
C GLU A 183 -3.20 -2.94 -13.41
N LEU A 184 -2.43 -2.01 -12.81
CA LEU A 184 -1.55 -1.12 -13.54
C LEU A 184 -0.15 -1.71 -13.56
N GLU A 185 0.38 -1.92 -14.76
CA GLU A 185 1.78 -2.24 -14.98
C GLU A 185 2.51 -1.10 -15.70
N ILE A 186 3.78 -0.93 -15.37
CA ILE A 186 4.68 0.02 -16.04
C ILE A 186 5.83 -0.73 -16.70
N PHE A 187 6.32 -0.22 -17.83
CA PHE A 187 7.57 -0.70 -18.42
C PHE A 187 8.73 0.08 -17.83
N TYR A 188 9.51 -0.59 -16.97
CA TYR A 188 10.59 0.05 -16.23
C TYR A 188 11.85 -0.81 -16.25
N ARG A 189 12.98 -0.21 -16.64
CA ARG A 189 14.29 -0.88 -16.73
C ARG A 189 14.30 -2.17 -17.56
N GLY A 190 13.47 -2.23 -18.62
CA GLY A 190 13.47 -3.33 -19.58
C GLY A 190 12.45 -4.45 -19.30
N GLU A 191 11.61 -4.32 -18.28
CA GLU A 191 10.57 -5.31 -17.95
C GLU A 191 9.27 -4.65 -17.53
N TRP A 192 8.17 -5.41 -17.66
CA TRP A 192 6.88 -5.00 -17.15
C TRP A 192 6.75 -5.31 -15.66
N LEU A 193 6.41 -4.30 -14.89
CA LEU A 193 6.26 -4.38 -13.43
C LEU A 193 4.84 -4.01 -13.04
N GLU A 194 4.17 -4.87 -12.31
CA GLU A 194 2.91 -4.56 -11.62
C GLU A 194 3.18 -3.54 -10.50
N VAL A 195 2.47 -2.42 -10.55
CA VAL A 195 2.57 -1.32 -9.59
C VAL A 195 1.50 -1.44 -8.51
N LEU A 196 0.25 -1.71 -8.94
CA LEU A 196 -0.92 -1.72 -8.07
C LEU A 196 -2.10 -2.47 -8.69
N GLY A 197 -2.97 -2.97 -7.82
CA GLY A 197 -4.30 -3.44 -8.19
C GLY A 197 -5.37 -2.39 -7.86
N CYS A 198 -6.41 -2.31 -8.67
CA CYS A 198 -7.48 -1.32 -8.49
C CYS A 198 -8.77 -1.73 -9.18
N GLY A 199 -9.82 -0.93 -8.99
CA GLY A 199 -11.09 -1.14 -9.69
C GLY A 199 -12.19 -0.21 -9.19
N VAL A 200 -13.35 -0.33 -9.82
CA VAL A 200 -14.58 0.31 -9.34
C VAL A 200 -15.11 -0.51 -8.17
N MET A 201 -15.33 0.13 -7.04
CA MET A 201 -15.82 -0.53 -5.82
C MET A 201 -17.20 -1.16 -6.08
N ARG A 202 -17.40 -2.38 -5.60
CA ARG A 202 -18.71 -3.03 -5.67
C ARG A 202 -19.76 -2.22 -4.92
N GLN A 203 -20.93 -2.10 -5.53
CA GLN A 203 -22.00 -1.24 -5.03
C GLN A 203 -22.50 -1.69 -3.64
N GLU A 204 -22.50 -2.98 -3.37
CA GLU A 204 -22.89 -3.56 -2.08
C GLU A 204 -22.04 -3.03 -0.93
N ILE A 205 -20.73 -2.83 -1.17
CA ILE A 205 -19.82 -2.27 -0.15
C ILE A 205 -20.12 -0.79 0.05
N LEU A 206 -20.30 -0.06 -1.05
CA LEU A 206 -20.52 1.39 -1.00
C LEU A 206 -21.85 1.73 -0.30
N GLU A 207 -22.95 1.08 -0.72
CA GLU A 207 -24.29 1.32 -0.16
C GLU A 207 -24.40 0.89 1.30
N GLY A 208 -23.74 -0.21 1.67
CA GLY A 208 -23.75 -0.72 3.04
C GLY A 208 -23.01 0.17 4.05
N ASN A 209 -22.13 1.06 3.57
CA ASN A 209 -21.19 1.79 4.44
C ASN A 209 -21.27 3.32 4.34
N LEU A 210 -22.00 3.87 3.39
CA LEU A 210 -22.17 5.33 3.34
C LEU A 210 -23.26 5.82 4.29
N PRO A 211 -23.05 6.97 4.96
CA PRO A 211 -24.09 7.58 5.79
C PRO A 211 -25.39 7.82 5.03
N ALA A 212 -26.51 7.56 5.65
CA ALA A 212 -27.86 7.68 5.08
C ALA A 212 -28.32 9.11 4.72
N GLY A 213 -27.40 10.08 4.63
CA GLY A 213 -27.69 11.51 4.48
C GLY A 213 -27.98 12.01 3.08
N ALA A 214 -27.84 11.18 2.04
CA ALA A 214 -28.13 11.53 0.64
C ALA A 214 -29.10 10.50 0.05
N ALA A 215 -30.22 10.29 0.69
CA ALA A 215 -31.28 9.43 0.19
C ALA A 215 -31.71 9.88 -1.21
N GLY A 216 -31.43 9.03 -2.23
CA GLY A 216 -31.85 9.24 -3.60
C GLY A 216 -30.74 9.60 -4.59
N LYS A 217 -29.54 9.98 -4.19
CA LYS A 217 -28.42 10.17 -5.11
C LYS A 217 -27.67 8.87 -5.35
N ARG A 218 -27.45 8.55 -6.62
CA ARG A 218 -26.57 7.42 -7.01
C ARG A 218 -25.13 7.78 -6.71
N ARG A 219 -24.36 6.79 -6.29
CA ARG A 219 -22.92 6.96 -5.97
C ARG A 219 -22.11 5.85 -6.63
N ARG A 220 -20.87 6.16 -6.97
CA ARG A 220 -19.84 5.23 -7.38
C ARG A 220 -18.56 5.55 -6.67
N ALA A 221 -17.68 4.57 -6.57
CA ALA A 221 -16.36 4.77 -6.00
C ALA A 221 -15.34 3.93 -6.75
N TRP A 222 -14.10 4.41 -6.76
CA TRP A 222 -12.98 3.57 -7.10
C TRP A 222 -12.11 3.31 -5.86
N ALA A 223 -11.37 2.21 -5.94
CA ALA A 223 -10.36 1.86 -4.96
C ALA A 223 -9.09 1.34 -5.64
N PHE A 224 -7.93 1.60 -5.01
CA PHE A 224 -6.67 0.98 -5.39
C PHE A 224 -5.91 0.51 -4.15
N GLY A 225 -5.03 -0.48 -4.33
CA GLY A 225 -4.10 -0.93 -3.30
C GLY A 225 -2.71 -1.17 -3.88
N LEU A 226 -1.68 -0.71 -3.17
CA LEU A 226 -0.28 -0.90 -3.55
C LEU A 226 0.59 -1.30 -2.35
N GLY A 227 1.63 -2.09 -2.63
CA GLY A 227 2.65 -2.45 -1.66
C GLY A 227 3.80 -1.45 -1.67
N LEU A 228 4.08 -0.80 -0.53
CA LEU A 228 5.13 0.23 -0.45
C LEU A 228 6.53 -0.37 -0.64
N GLU A 229 6.81 -1.54 -0.08
CA GLU A 229 8.10 -2.21 -0.21
C GLU A 229 8.41 -2.54 -1.66
N ARG A 230 7.42 -3.04 -2.42
CA ARG A 230 7.62 -3.38 -3.83
C ARG A 230 8.02 -2.15 -4.64
N LEU A 231 7.33 -1.03 -4.45
CA LEU A 231 7.67 0.24 -5.09
C LEU A 231 9.06 0.74 -4.66
N ALA A 232 9.37 0.66 -3.35
CA ALA A 232 10.65 1.10 -2.81
C ALA A 232 11.82 0.24 -3.33
N MET A 233 11.64 -1.08 -3.42
CA MET A 233 12.65 -1.99 -3.98
C MET A 233 12.99 -1.62 -5.43
N VAL A 234 11.97 -1.34 -6.24
CA VAL A 234 12.13 -0.97 -7.63
C VAL A 234 12.75 0.42 -7.79
N LEU A 235 12.19 1.42 -7.09
CA LEU A 235 12.58 2.82 -7.24
C LEU A 235 14.01 3.06 -6.73
N PHE A 236 14.33 2.55 -5.56
CA PHE A 236 15.62 2.75 -4.88
C PHE A 236 16.65 1.64 -5.16
N SER A 237 16.31 0.64 -6.01
CA SER A 237 17.15 -0.53 -6.28
C SER A 237 17.55 -1.32 -5.03
N ILE A 238 16.62 -1.47 -4.08
CA ILE A 238 16.81 -2.27 -2.88
C ILE A 238 16.58 -3.74 -3.22
N PRO A 239 17.59 -4.63 -3.07
CA PRO A 239 17.51 -6.00 -3.60
C PRO A 239 16.78 -6.99 -2.69
N ASP A 240 16.46 -6.61 -1.46
CA ASP A 240 15.99 -7.53 -0.44
C ASP A 240 15.03 -6.82 0.52
N ILE A 241 13.79 -7.29 0.60
CA ILE A 241 12.73 -6.73 1.45
C ILE A 241 13.10 -6.71 2.94
N ARG A 242 13.97 -7.61 3.39
CA ARG A 242 14.44 -7.68 4.78
C ARG A 242 15.26 -6.47 5.20
N LEU A 243 15.85 -5.73 4.24
CA LEU A 243 16.61 -4.51 4.53
C LEU A 243 15.75 -3.40 5.12
N PHE A 244 14.47 -3.32 4.77
CA PHE A 244 13.55 -2.32 5.37
C PHE A 244 13.41 -2.47 6.88
N TRP A 245 13.63 -3.67 7.40
CA TRP A 245 13.56 -3.96 8.83
C TRP A 245 14.90 -3.87 9.54
N SER A 246 15.96 -3.53 8.81
CA SER A 246 17.30 -3.38 9.38
C SER A 246 17.43 -2.08 10.18
N GLY A 247 18.07 -2.17 11.34
CA GLY A 247 18.54 -1.00 12.09
C GLY A 247 19.97 -0.58 11.73
N ASP A 248 20.52 -1.10 10.63
CA ASP A 248 21.90 -0.80 10.21
C ASP A 248 21.99 0.61 9.64
N GLU A 249 22.77 1.47 10.29
CA GLU A 249 23.00 2.86 9.86
C GLU A 249 23.57 2.97 8.44
N ARG A 250 24.31 1.95 7.97
CA ARG A 250 24.85 1.92 6.60
C ARG A 250 23.75 1.76 5.55
N PHE A 251 22.57 1.24 5.93
CA PHE A 251 21.37 1.24 5.12
C PHE A 251 20.61 2.55 5.28
N LEU A 252 20.25 2.89 6.51
CA LEU A 252 19.36 4.00 6.82
C LEU A 252 19.92 5.36 6.39
N SER A 253 21.22 5.58 6.57
CA SER A 253 21.88 6.85 6.25
C SER A 253 21.96 7.17 4.75
N GLN A 254 21.68 6.20 3.87
CA GLN A 254 21.65 6.42 2.43
C GLN A 254 20.44 7.22 1.96
N PHE A 255 19.35 7.20 2.73
CA PHE A 255 18.08 7.79 2.35
C PHE A 255 17.82 9.11 3.06
N ARG A 256 17.15 10.03 2.38
CA ARG A 256 16.80 11.35 2.89
C ARG A 256 15.33 11.64 2.61
N ALA A 257 14.66 12.31 3.54
CA ALA A 257 13.29 12.75 3.37
C ALA A 257 13.12 13.54 2.05
N GLY A 258 12.10 13.19 1.28
CA GLY A 258 11.77 13.83 0.00
C GLY A 258 12.68 13.48 -1.19
N ASP A 259 13.69 12.63 -1.03
CA ASP A 259 14.58 12.25 -2.14
C ASP A 259 14.16 10.91 -2.75
N LEU A 260 13.52 10.97 -3.91
CA LEU A 260 13.16 9.79 -4.73
C LEU A 260 14.31 9.32 -5.65
N SER A 261 15.40 10.06 -5.75
CA SER A 261 16.51 9.78 -6.70
C SER A 261 17.56 8.84 -6.13
N THR A 262 17.58 8.63 -4.81
CA THR A 262 18.57 7.77 -4.15
C THR A 262 18.55 6.35 -4.74
N GLN A 263 19.73 5.84 -5.06
CA GLN A 263 19.92 4.44 -5.44
C GLN A 263 20.71 3.73 -4.34
N PHE A 264 20.18 2.64 -3.83
CA PHE A 264 20.83 1.85 -2.79
C PHE A 264 22.21 1.39 -3.21
N GLN A 265 23.20 1.62 -2.36
CA GLN A 265 24.56 1.16 -2.54
C GLN A 265 24.84 -0.03 -1.61
N PRO A 266 25.20 -1.19 -2.18
CA PRO A 266 25.56 -2.35 -1.36
C PRO A 266 26.75 -2.04 -0.44
N TYR A 267 26.68 -2.53 0.78
CA TYR A 267 27.75 -2.45 1.76
C TYR A 267 28.15 -3.85 2.24
N SER A 268 29.37 -3.97 2.81
CA SER A 268 29.89 -5.24 3.28
C SER A 268 28.98 -5.85 4.36
N LYS A 269 28.63 -7.13 4.19
CA LYS A 269 27.90 -7.92 5.20
C LYS A 269 28.82 -8.41 6.33
N PHE A 270 30.14 -8.22 6.16
CA PHE A 270 31.13 -8.63 7.14
C PHE A 270 31.49 -7.47 8.06
N PRO A 271 31.83 -7.74 9.33
CA PRO A 271 32.33 -6.71 10.24
C PRO A 271 33.62 -6.09 9.72
N PRO A 272 33.93 -4.83 10.09
CA PRO A 272 35.18 -4.20 9.74
C PRO A 272 36.35 -5.01 10.31
N CYS A 273 37.38 -5.25 9.46
CA CYS A 273 38.61 -5.89 9.89
C CYS A 273 39.67 -4.80 10.05
N ASN A 274 39.94 -4.41 11.30
CA ASN A 274 41.03 -3.48 11.60
C ASN A 274 42.34 -4.23 11.56
N LYS A 275 43.31 -3.69 10.80
CA LYS A 275 44.69 -4.22 10.73
C LYS A 275 45.64 -3.08 11.03
N ASP A 276 46.52 -3.30 12.01
CA ASP A 276 47.64 -2.40 12.26
C ASP A 276 48.77 -2.75 11.30
N MET A 277 49.40 -1.73 10.76
CA MET A 277 50.59 -1.86 9.92
C MET A 277 51.73 -1.05 10.56
N ALA A 278 52.78 -1.74 10.97
CA ALA A 278 54.00 -1.09 11.44
C ALA A 278 55.09 -1.21 10.38
N PHE A 279 55.84 -0.13 10.15
CA PHE A 279 56.97 -0.11 9.24
C PHE A 279 58.11 0.75 9.81
N TRP A 280 59.30 0.39 9.45
CA TRP A 280 60.48 1.15 9.81
C TRP A 280 60.75 2.20 8.73
N LEU A 281 61.02 3.43 9.15
CA LEU A 281 61.53 4.45 8.26
C LEU A 281 63.07 4.31 8.22
N SER A 282 63.66 4.28 7.05
CA SER A 282 65.10 4.45 6.92
C SER A 282 65.45 5.91 7.20
N ASP A 283 66.56 6.15 7.90
CA ASP A 283 67.14 7.49 8.14
C ASP A 283 67.49 8.21 6.84
#